data_057c3520e7b51baaff8c499093368478
#
_entry.id   057c3520e7b51baaff8c499093368478
#
_cell.length_a   1.000
_cell.length_b   1.000
_cell.length_c   1.000
_cell.angle_alpha   90.00
_cell.angle_beta   90.00
_cell.angle_gamma   90.00
#
_symmetry.space_group_name_H-M   'P 1'
#
loop_
_entity.id
_entity.type
_entity.pdbx_description
1 polymer ?
#
loop_
_entity_poly.entity_id
_entity_poly.type
_entity_poly.pdbx_seq_one_letter_code
_entity_poly.pdbx_strand_id
1 'polypeptide(L)'
;GWCFGAPKPGGRVWVIDRDAPAIWTGSTWLLGAMGAAPGGAATAAKLIVGDHQIAAGTVSTTALAIPDRAVVIGVTARVSEEIVGAGLTGWRLGVAGAEDRYGSSIGLAVGSIVNGVTGTPVAYYADTPLQLEAQGGAFAGGAVRLAIHFLELTPPV
;
A
#
# COMPACT_ATOMS: atom_id res chain seq x y z
N GLY A 1 5.53 -12.80 -37.82
CA GLY A 1 4.24 -12.10 -37.69
C GLY A 1 3.68 -12.28 -36.29
N TRP A 2 2.84 -11.36 -35.85
CA TRP A 2 2.12 -11.46 -34.57
C TRP A 2 0.99 -12.49 -34.71
N CYS A 3 0.86 -13.41 -33.73
CA CYS A 3 -0.25 -14.35 -33.69
C CYS A 3 -1.19 -13.92 -32.55
N PHE A 4 -2.42 -13.58 -32.90
CA PHE A 4 -3.46 -13.18 -31.95
C PHE A 4 -4.44 -14.36 -31.78
N GLY A 5 -4.56 -14.83 -30.54
CA GLY A 5 -5.54 -15.84 -30.15
C GLY A 5 -6.57 -15.27 -29.20
N ALA A 6 -7.82 -15.73 -29.26
CA ALA A 6 -8.82 -15.39 -28.25
C ALA A 6 -8.41 -15.99 -26.90
N PRO A 7 -8.42 -15.21 -25.82
CA PRO A 7 -8.08 -15.72 -24.51
C PRO A 7 -9.14 -16.70 -24.03
N LYS A 8 -8.71 -17.75 -23.31
CA LYS A 8 -9.64 -18.70 -22.67
C LYS A 8 -9.85 -18.29 -21.21
N PRO A 9 -11.03 -18.53 -20.61
CA PRO A 9 -11.25 -18.31 -19.19
C PRO A 9 -10.17 -19.00 -18.35
N GLY A 10 -9.62 -18.26 -17.40
CA GLY A 10 -8.46 -18.69 -16.59
C GLY A 10 -7.09 -18.45 -17.25
N GLY A 11 -7.06 -17.98 -18.50
CA GLY A 11 -5.81 -17.57 -19.16
C GLY A 11 -5.11 -16.47 -18.39
N ARG A 12 -3.78 -16.57 -18.28
CA ARG A 12 -2.95 -15.60 -17.53
C ARG A 12 -1.95 -14.94 -18.46
N VAL A 13 -1.73 -13.63 -18.23
CA VAL A 13 -0.73 -12.83 -18.95
C VAL A 13 -0.02 -11.91 -17.97
N TRP A 14 1.20 -11.49 -18.32
CA TRP A 14 1.87 -10.40 -17.65
C TRP A 14 1.60 -9.10 -18.40
N VAL A 15 1.10 -8.09 -17.71
CA VAL A 15 0.81 -6.76 -18.28
C VAL A 15 2.02 -5.87 -18.02
N ILE A 16 2.83 -5.62 -19.05
CA ILE A 16 4.15 -4.99 -18.95
C ILE A 16 4.05 -3.54 -18.44
N ASP A 17 3.11 -2.76 -18.96
CA ASP A 17 2.91 -1.35 -18.59
C ASP A 17 2.31 -1.15 -17.19
N ARG A 18 1.87 -2.23 -16.56
CA ARG A 18 1.33 -2.25 -15.18
C ARG A 18 2.20 -3.06 -14.23
N ASP A 19 3.23 -3.71 -14.75
CA ASP A 19 4.11 -4.60 -14.00
C ASP A 19 3.36 -5.59 -13.09
N ALA A 20 2.28 -6.20 -13.64
CA ALA A 20 1.37 -7.03 -12.88
C ALA A 20 0.77 -8.18 -13.71
N PRO A 21 0.44 -9.32 -13.08
CA PRO A 21 -0.29 -10.39 -13.75
C PRO A 21 -1.75 -10.00 -13.98
N ALA A 22 -2.38 -10.57 -15.01
CA ALA A 22 -3.82 -10.49 -15.22
C ALA A 22 -4.40 -11.87 -15.56
N ILE A 23 -5.65 -12.11 -15.13
CA ILE A 23 -6.42 -13.32 -15.44
C ILE A 23 -7.61 -12.93 -16.30
N TRP A 24 -7.86 -13.71 -17.39
CA TRP A 24 -9.05 -13.58 -18.22
C TRP A 24 -10.24 -14.30 -17.59
N THR A 25 -11.33 -13.59 -17.31
CA THR A 25 -12.54 -14.15 -16.68
C THR A 25 -13.47 -14.85 -17.69
N GLY A 26 -13.26 -14.65 -18.98
CA GLY A 26 -14.17 -14.97 -20.06
C GLY A 26 -14.78 -13.72 -20.70
N SER A 27 -14.76 -12.59 -20.02
CA SER A 27 -15.30 -11.30 -20.48
C SER A 27 -14.34 -10.12 -20.30
N THR A 28 -13.48 -10.14 -19.27
CA THR A 28 -12.55 -9.05 -18.97
C THR A 28 -11.23 -9.57 -18.38
N TRP A 29 -10.17 -8.78 -18.50
CA TRP A 29 -8.90 -9.01 -17.82
C TRP A 29 -8.93 -8.36 -16.44
N LEU A 30 -8.71 -9.17 -15.40
CA LEU A 30 -8.56 -8.69 -14.00
C LEU A 30 -7.11 -8.61 -13.62
N LEU A 31 -6.63 -7.38 -13.47
CA LEU A 31 -5.25 -7.07 -13.08
C LEU A 31 -5.00 -7.45 -11.62
N GLY A 32 -3.84 -8.06 -11.32
CA GLY A 32 -3.47 -8.50 -9.98
C GLY A 32 -4.28 -9.68 -9.45
N ALA A 33 -5.20 -10.24 -10.23
CA ALA A 33 -6.06 -11.32 -9.76
C ALA A 33 -5.25 -12.57 -9.40
N MET A 34 -5.47 -13.09 -8.20
CA MET A 34 -4.96 -14.37 -7.71
C MET A 34 -5.89 -15.52 -8.14
N GLY A 35 -7.19 -15.25 -8.18
CA GLY A 35 -8.24 -16.17 -8.63
C GLY A 35 -9.47 -15.42 -9.10
N ALA A 36 -10.23 -16.06 -10.00
CA ALA A 36 -11.49 -15.57 -10.52
C ALA A 36 -12.46 -16.72 -10.73
N ALA A 37 -13.75 -16.49 -10.47
CA ALA A 37 -14.83 -17.46 -10.69
C ALA A 37 -15.59 -17.14 -12.00
N PRO A 38 -16.26 -18.13 -12.64
CA PRO A 38 -17.06 -17.90 -13.85
C PRO A 38 -18.16 -16.85 -13.68
N GLY A 39 -18.67 -16.65 -12.45
CA GLY A 39 -19.66 -15.61 -12.10
C GLY A 39 -19.04 -14.23 -11.86
N GLY A 40 -17.79 -13.98 -12.25
CA GLY A 40 -17.15 -12.67 -12.17
C GLY A 40 -16.50 -12.32 -10.82
N ALA A 41 -16.76 -13.07 -9.75
CA ALA A 41 -16.10 -12.86 -8.48
C ALA A 41 -14.59 -13.08 -8.57
N ALA A 42 -13.80 -12.22 -7.94
CA ALA A 42 -12.34 -12.36 -7.96
C ALA A 42 -11.69 -11.85 -6.68
N THR A 43 -10.48 -12.36 -6.41
CA THR A 43 -9.57 -11.85 -5.38
C THR A 43 -8.29 -11.39 -6.07
N ALA A 44 -7.88 -10.16 -5.81
CA ALA A 44 -6.63 -9.61 -6.32
C ALA A 44 -5.72 -9.19 -5.17
N ALA A 45 -4.42 -9.46 -5.30
CA ALA A 45 -3.38 -8.85 -4.48
C ALA A 45 -2.86 -7.61 -5.20
N LYS A 46 -2.84 -6.49 -4.48
CA LYS A 46 -2.45 -5.19 -5.04
C LYS A 46 -1.44 -4.49 -4.15
N LEU A 47 -0.64 -3.65 -4.80
CA LEU A 47 0.31 -2.74 -4.14
C LEU A 47 0.09 -1.32 -4.66
N ILE A 48 0.20 -0.36 -3.74
CA ILE A 48 0.28 1.06 -4.07
C ILE A 48 1.58 1.56 -3.46
N VAL A 49 2.43 2.18 -4.27
CA VAL A 49 3.73 2.72 -3.84
C VAL A 49 3.74 4.22 -4.10
N GLY A 50 4.30 4.99 -3.18
CA GLY A 50 4.48 6.42 -3.34
C GLY A 50 5.55 6.98 -2.41
N ASP A 51 6.11 8.11 -2.83
CA ASP A 51 7.03 8.91 -2.02
C ASP A 51 6.24 9.98 -1.26
N HIS A 52 6.66 10.27 -0.03
CA HIS A 52 6.07 11.29 0.81
C HIS A 52 7.15 12.19 1.39
N GLN A 53 7.04 13.48 1.10
CA GLN A 53 7.83 14.53 1.76
C GLN A 53 7.16 14.86 3.10
N ILE A 54 7.92 14.72 4.18
CA ILE A 54 7.40 14.90 5.54
C ILE A 54 7.18 16.40 5.80
N ALA A 55 5.95 16.76 6.09
CA ALA A 55 5.59 18.11 6.51
C ALA A 55 6.07 18.40 7.94
N ALA A 56 6.46 19.64 8.19
CA ALA A 56 6.81 20.07 9.54
C ALA A 56 5.60 19.97 10.49
N GLY A 57 5.84 19.51 11.71
CA GLY A 57 4.83 19.33 12.74
C GLY A 57 4.93 17.97 13.44
N THR A 58 3.97 17.67 14.31
CA THR A 58 3.94 16.40 15.04
C THR A 58 3.34 15.26 14.22
N VAL A 59 2.51 15.58 13.21
CA VAL A 59 1.88 14.62 12.30
C VAL A 59 2.09 15.07 10.86
N SER A 60 2.44 14.14 9.98
CA SER A 60 2.54 14.35 8.55
C SER A 60 1.63 13.35 7.83
N THR A 61 0.54 13.85 7.23
CA THR A 61 -0.44 13.04 6.49
C THR A 61 -0.02 12.91 5.04
N THR A 62 -0.03 11.69 4.52
CA THR A 62 0.38 11.39 3.14
C THR A 62 -0.76 11.60 2.15
N ALA A 63 -0.42 11.82 0.88
CA ALA A 63 -1.38 11.69 -0.23
C ALA A 63 -1.66 10.20 -0.57
N LEU A 64 -0.81 9.27 -0.08
CA LEU A 64 -1.00 7.84 -0.26
C LEU A 64 -2.10 7.37 0.70
N ALA A 65 -3.21 6.91 0.14
CA ALA A 65 -4.35 6.43 0.91
C ALA A 65 -4.61 4.93 0.67
N ILE A 66 -5.04 4.26 1.73
CA ILE A 66 -5.59 2.91 1.66
C ILE A 66 -6.96 3.04 0.97
N PRO A 67 -7.22 2.31 -0.15
CA PRO A 67 -8.48 2.43 -0.87
C PRO A 67 -9.69 1.93 -0.07
N ASP A 68 -10.85 2.48 -0.38
CA ASP A 68 -12.14 1.94 0.10
C ASP A 68 -12.24 0.44 -0.23
N ARG A 69 -12.72 -0.34 0.74
CA ARG A 69 -12.89 -1.80 0.68
C ARG A 69 -11.60 -2.61 0.51
N ALA A 70 -10.43 -1.99 0.65
CA ALA A 70 -9.17 -2.72 0.71
C ALA A 70 -9.03 -3.49 2.03
N VAL A 71 -8.59 -4.74 1.95
CA VAL A 71 -8.20 -5.55 3.12
C VAL A 71 -6.69 -5.49 3.23
N VAL A 72 -6.18 -4.63 4.10
CA VAL A 72 -4.75 -4.40 4.25
C VAL A 72 -4.10 -5.55 4.99
N ILE A 73 -3.03 -6.11 4.41
CA ILE A 73 -2.18 -7.14 5.01
C ILE A 73 -0.89 -6.57 5.58
N GLY A 74 -0.53 -5.36 5.19
CA GLY A 74 0.62 -4.65 5.74
C GLY A 74 0.91 -3.34 5.03
N VAL A 75 1.72 -2.51 5.68
CA VAL A 75 2.32 -1.30 5.09
C VAL A 75 3.82 -1.36 5.33
N THR A 76 4.60 -1.19 4.29
CA THR A 76 6.06 -1.12 4.39
C THR A 76 6.54 0.28 4.08
N ALA A 77 7.67 0.68 4.67
CA ALA A 77 8.28 1.96 4.40
C ALA A 77 9.80 1.90 4.45
N ARG A 78 10.43 2.86 3.77
CA ARG A 78 11.87 3.12 3.85
C ARG A 78 12.10 4.61 3.89
N VAL A 79 12.97 5.06 4.80
CA VAL A 79 13.45 6.44 4.83
C VAL A 79 14.35 6.66 3.61
N SER A 80 13.97 7.57 2.72
CA SER A 80 14.70 7.94 1.50
C SER A 80 15.55 9.20 1.68
N GLU A 81 15.12 10.13 2.54
CA GLU A 81 15.89 11.27 3.02
C GLU A 81 15.83 11.31 4.54
N GLU A 82 16.94 11.68 5.19
CA GLU A 82 17.01 11.71 6.65
C GLU A 82 15.87 12.53 7.26
N ILE A 83 15.19 11.95 8.24
CA ILE A 83 14.11 12.63 8.95
C ILE A 83 14.74 13.50 10.04
N VAL A 84 14.47 14.79 9.97
CA VAL A 84 15.04 15.79 10.87
C VAL A 84 13.96 16.50 11.66
N GLY A 85 14.35 16.95 12.89
CA GLY A 85 13.48 17.73 13.76
C GLY A 85 14.03 17.83 15.17
N ALA A 86 13.62 18.86 15.91
CA ALA A 86 14.10 19.11 17.26
C ALA A 86 13.50 18.08 18.23
N GLY A 87 14.35 17.39 18.98
CA GLY A 87 13.95 16.43 20.00
C GLY A 87 13.37 15.12 19.46
N LEU A 88 13.46 14.84 18.15
CA LEU A 88 13.00 13.58 17.58
C LEU A 88 13.81 12.40 18.11
N THR A 89 13.12 11.35 18.54
CA THR A 89 13.71 10.06 18.92
C THR A 89 13.33 8.93 17.96
N GLY A 90 12.30 9.12 17.15
CA GLY A 90 11.78 8.17 16.19
C GLY A 90 10.45 8.65 15.59
N TRP A 91 9.77 7.76 14.90
CA TRP A 91 8.44 8.03 14.36
C TRP A 91 7.57 6.77 14.36
N ARG A 92 6.27 6.99 14.19
CA ARG A 92 5.24 5.95 14.07
C ARG A 92 4.59 6.00 12.69
N LEU A 93 4.13 4.85 12.21
CA LEU A 93 3.41 4.72 10.96
C LEU A 93 2.05 4.07 11.20
N GLY A 94 1.00 4.78 10.83
CA GLY A 94 -0.36 4.30 11.00
C GLY A 94 -1.36 5.09 10.17
N VAL A 95 -2.55 5.22 10.73
CA VAL A 95 -3.67 6.01 10.22
C VAL A 95 -4.25 6.83 11.38
N ALA A 96 -5.10 7.81 11.09
CA ALA A 96 -5.78 8.58 12.13
C ALA A 96 -6.53 7.66 13.11
N GLY A 97 -6.26 7.82 14.42
CA GLY A 97 -6.84 7.00 15.50
C GLY A 97 -6.17 5.62 15.68
N ALA A 98 -5.11 5.32 14.94
CA ALA A 98 -4.27 4.13 15.11
C ALA A 98 -2.87 4.41 14.55
N GLU A 99 -2.16 5.30 15.21
CA GLU A 99 -0.95 5.98 14.73
C GLU A 99 0.27 5.06 14.64
N ASP A 100 0.27 3.95 15.37
CA ASP A 100 1.33 2.94 15.42
C ASP A 100 0.96 1.60 14.76
N ARG A 101 -0.17 1.56 14.06
CA ARG A 101 -0.73 0.33 13.48
C ARG A 101 0.27 -0.47 12.64
N TYR A 102 1.15 0.19 11.92
CA TYR A 102 2.11 -0.43 11.03
C TYR A 102 3.56 -0.33 11.53
N GLY A 103 3.79 0.41 12.60
CA GLY A 103 5.10 0.48 13.23
C GLY A 103 5.28 1.64 14.18
N SER A 104 6.18 1.44 15.14
CA SER A 104 6.54 2.43 16.16
C SER A 104 8.05 2.40 16.39
N SER A 105 8.58 3.48 16.95
CA SER A 105 10.02 3.61 17.27
C SER A 105 10.93 3.40 16.05
N ILE A 106 10.48 3.88 14.89
CA ILE A 106 11.18 3.73 13.63
C ILE A 106 12.33 4.71 13.58
N GLY A 107 13.49 4.28 13.06
CA GLY A 107 14.70 5.10 12.96
C GLY A 107 14.56 6.25 11.95
N LEU A 108 15.35 7.31 12.16
CA LEU A 108 15.30 8.56 11.39
C LEU A 108 16.27 8.54 10.18
N ALA A 109 17.33 7.73 10.26
CA ALA A 109 18.40 7.70 9.27
C ALA A 109 17.93 7.12 7.93
N VAL A 110 18.52 7.61 6.85
CA VAL A 110 18.33 7.06 5.49
C VAL A 110 18.56 5.55 5.50
N GLY A 111 17.65 4.82 4.86
CA GLY A 111 17.68 3.36 4.81
C GLY A 111 16.95 2.66 5.96
N SER A 112 16.52 3.36 7.02
CA SER A 112 15.64 2.79 8.05
C SER A 112 14.36 2.26 7.41
N ILE A 113 13.91 1.07 7.84
CA ILE A 113 12.77 0.39 7.23
C ILE A 113 11.66 0.10 8.24
N VAL A 114 10.45 0.02 7.74
CA VAL A 114 9.29 -0.55 8.43
C VAL A 114 8.80 -1.75 7.61
N ASN A 115 8.52 -2.84 8.31
CA ASN A 115 7.83 -3.99 7.75
C ASN A 115 6.58 -4.25 8.60
N GLY A 116 5.59 -3.39 8.42
CA GLY A 116 4.36 -3.35 9.21
C GLY A 116 3.33 -4.38 8.73
N VAL A 117 3.62 -5.66 8.94
CA VAL A 117 2.67 -6.75 8.68
C VAL A 117 1.59 -6.73 9.76
N THR A 118 0.33 -6.83 9.37
CA THR A 118 -0.79 -6.92 10.32
C THR A 118 -1.03 -8.37 10.73
N GLY A 119 -1.05 -8.65 12.01
CA GLY A 119 -1.42 -9.98 12.55
C GLY A 119 -2.89 -10.35 12.27
N THR A 120 -3.74 -9.35 12.12
CA THR A 120 -5.13 -9.47 11.67
C THR A 120 -5.36 -8.48 10.55
N PRO A 121 -5.65 -8.94 9.31
CA PRO A 121 -5.96 -8.06 8.20
C PRO A 121 -7.13 -7.14 8.51
N VAL A 122 -7.00 -5.85 8.16
CA VAL A 122 -7.99 -4.81 8.46
C VAL A 122 -8.65 -4.35 7.17
N ALA A 123 -9.99 -4.41 7.14
CA ALA A 123 -10.78 -3.85 6.07
C ALA A 123 -11.06 -2.36 6.34
N TYR A 124 -10.89 -1.55 5.31
CA TYR A 124 -11.19 -0.12 5.33
C TYR A 124 -12.43 0.13 4.48
N TYR A 125 -13.33 1.01 4.96
CA TYR A 125 -14.60 1.32 4.30
C TYR A 125 -14.67 2.76 3.81
N ALA A 126 -13.51 3.40 3.68
CA ALA A 126 -13.31 4.70 3.04
C ALA A 126 -11.83 4.84 2.70
N ASP A 127 -11.52 5.69 1.72
CA ASP A 127 -10.14 6.08 1.43
C ASP A 127 -9.50 6.66 2.69
N THR A 128 -8.45 6.00 3.18
CA THR A 128 -7.83 6.32 4.47
C THR A 128 -6.36 6.66 4.26
N PRO A 129 -5.96 7.94 4.37
CA PRO A 129 -4.57 8.37 4.26
C PRO A 129 -3.68 7.74 5.33
N LEU A 130 -2.46 7.35 4.95
CA LEU A 130 -1.43 7.01 5.92
C LEU A 130 -0.95 8.27 6.66
N GLN A 131 -0.57 8.10 7.90
CA GLN A 131 0.00 9.16 8.74
C GLN A 131 1.33 8.72 9.35
N LEU A 132 2.26 9.66 9.38
CA LEU A 132 3.49 9.58 10.14
C LEU A 132 3.35 10.48 11.35
N GLU A 133 3.69 9.98 12.53
CA GLU A 133 3.67 10.75 13.77
C GLU A 133 5.06 10.77 14.40
N ALA A 134 5.49 11.96 14.78
CA ALA A 134 6.78 12.19 15.43
C ALA A 134 6.78 11.64 16.86
N GLN A 135 7.88 11.04 17.28
CA GLN A 135 8.11 10.62 18.66
C GLN A 135 9.21 11.48 19.28
N GLY A 136 8.94 12.02 20.45
CA GLY A 136 9.87 12.83 21.24
C GLY A 136 9.89 14.32 20.88
N GLY A 137 9.48 14.71 19.66
CA GLY A 137 9.54 16.11 19.19
C GLY A 137 8.59 16.37 18.04
N ALA A 138 9.03 17.16 17.06
CA ALA A 138 8.30 17.48 15.86
C ALA A 138 9.19 17.33 14.62
N PHE A 139 8.61 16.90 13.50
CA PHE A 139 9.27 16.87 12.21
C PHE A 139 9.62 18.28 11.73
N ALA A 140 10.77 18.42 11.10
CA ALA A 140 11.15 19.61 10.33
C ALA A 140 11.32 19.29 8.83
N GLY A 141 11.44 18.00 8.47
CA GLY A 141 11.58 17.54 7.09
C GLY A 141 12.09 16.10 7.00
N GLY A 142 12.35 15.66 5.79
CA GLY A 142 12.77 14.32 5.42
C GLY A 142 11.81 13.70 4.43
N ALA A 143 12.13 12.50 3.92
CA ALA A 143 11.27 11.80 2.98
C ALA A 143 11.24 10.30 3.24
N VAL A 144 10.09 9.69 2.92
CA VAL A 144 9.89 8.25 3.01
C VAL A 144 9.23 7.73 1.74
N ARG A 145 9.63 6.53 1.31
CA ARG A 145 8.90 5.74 0.33
C ARG A 145 8.03 4.73 1.06
N LEU A 146 6.76 4.67 0.71
CA LEU A 146 5.74 3.86 1.36
C LEU A 146 5.14 2.88 0.35
N ALA A 147 4.75 1.69 0.83
CA ALA A 147 3.98 0.74 0.03
C ALA A 147 2.84 0.16 0.88
N ILE A 148 1.62 0.20 0.35
CA ILE A 148 0.43 -0.42 0.92
C ILE A 148 0.22 -1.76 0.23
N HIS A 149 0.16 -2.85 0.99
CA HIS A 149 -0.08 -4.20 0.52
C HIS A 149 -1.49 -4.63 0.93
N PHE A 150 -2.35 -4.94 -0.03
CA PHE A 150 -3.75 -5.23 0.28
C PHE A 150 -4.39 -6.24 -0.68
N LEU A 151 -5.49 -6.82 -0.24
CA LEU A 151 -6.38 -7.63 -1.05
C LEU A 151 -7.60 -6.80 -1.43
N GLU A 152 -8.04 -6.98 -2.68
CA GLU A 152 -9.28 -6.43 -3.21
C GLU A 152 -10.21 -7.58 -3.63
N LEU A 153 -11.46 -7.47 -3.22
CA LEU A 153 -12.50 -8.45 -3.54
C LEU A 153 -13.47 -7.86 -4.57
N THR A 154 -13.60 -8.53 -5.71
CA THR A 154 -14.60 -8.19 -6.72
C THR A 154 -15.83 -9.05 -6.51
N PRO A 155 -17.04 -8.47 -6.33
CA PRO A 155 -18.25 -9.25 -6.19
C PRO A 155 -18.62 -9.97 -7.49
N PRO A 156 -19.47 -11.03 -7.46
CA PRO A 156 -20.03 -11.63 -8.65
C PRO A 156 -20.96 -10.66 -9.40
N VAL A 157 -21.11 -10.88 -10.68
CA VAL A 157 -22.01 -10.15 -11.60
C VAL A 157 -23.33 -10.87 -11.77
#